data_b9b1313703781e2d18e5df6244e7712d
#
_entry.id   b9b1313703781e2d18e5df6244e7712d
#
_cell.length_a   1.000
_cell.length_b   1.000
_cell.length_c   1.000
_cell.angle_alpha   90.00
_cell.angle_beta   90.00
_cell.angle_gamma   90.00
#
_symmetry.space_group_name_H-M   'P 1'
#
loop_
_entity.id
_entity.type
_entity.pdbx_description
1 polymer ?
#
loop_
_entity_poly.entity_id
_entity_poly.type
_entity_poly.pdbx_seq_one_letter_code
_entity_poly.pdbx_strand_id
1 'polypeptide(L)'
;MSSTVYTGEEAKAYYVEETTYGTTPTNPAMLCIGVIQEIEPALDPRNIVLRGIGSRNVKAIRLGLRHIDVKVVYTPQNWSFFNYARSLKSTSIEVYYEKTSGITSLNHKGCKVDRAKIEVSIEDPVKVTMDLIGQDVAVGTAKIGASYEAEPATNPLTGSDCSISKAGVEITRFSDFSFEIVNNLKRQPVIRATTPYLIKSLPERHEVLQGSVRADFESKAELDDILGDTEFALLFNMGGTNFSFTGCKWRSSRLPTKIEDTVAQTLEWEAKGLTIS
;
A
#
# COMPACT_ATOMS: atom_id res chain seq x y z
N MET A 1 21.18 0.44 -32.41
CA MET A 1 21.66 1.21 -31.24
C MET A 1 20.82 0.80 -30.08
N SER A 2 21.41 0.29 -28.99
CA SER A 2 20.65 0.01 -27.74
C SER A 2 20.20 1.34 -27.16
N SER A 3 18.90 1.47 -26.84
CA SER A 3 18.39 2.64 -26.14
C SER A 3 19.11 2.81 -24.81
N THR A 4 19.54 4.03 -24.49
CA THR A 4 20.10 4.36 -23.17
C THR A 4 19.04 4.57 -22.11
N VAL A 5 17.77 4.73 -22.52
CA VAL A 5 16.61 4.95 -21.63
C VAL A 5 16.06 3.62 -21.15
N TYR A 6 15.82 3.47 -19.85
CA TYR A 6 15.15 2.31 -19.28
C TYR A 6 13.65 2.31 -19.62
N THR A 7 13.10 1.11 -19.79
CA THR A 7 11.66 0.88 -20.00
C THR A 7 11.07 0.15 -18.79
N GLY A 8 9.73 0.12 -18.69
CA GLY A 8 9.06 -0.59 -17.58
C GLY A 8 9.34 -2.09 -17.57
N GLU A 9 9.61 -2.71 -18.72
CA GLU A 9 9.95 -4.14 -18.83
C GLU A 9 11.30 -4.50 -18.19
N GLU A 10 12.18 -3.51 -18.06
CA GLU A 10 13.52 -3.66 -17.48
C GLU A 10 13.51 -3.41 -15.97
N ALA A 11 12.38 -2.94 -15.42
CA ALA A 11 12.19 -2.69 -14.00
C ALA A 11 11.68 -3.94 -13.29
N LYS A 12 12.29 -4.27 -12.14
CA LYS A 12 11.83 -5.32 -11.25
C LYS A 12 11.89 -4.85 -9.81
N ALA A 13 10.96 -5.31 -8.99
CA ALA A 13 10.95 -4.96 -7.58
C ALA A 13 10.71 -6.19 -6.71
N TYR A 14 11.41 -6.20 -5.59
CA TYR A 14 11.37 -7.26 -4.60
C TYR A 14 11.47 -6.67 -3.20
N TYR A 15 11.10 -7.44 -2.19
CA TYR A 15 11.20 -7.02 -0.81
C TYR A 15 11.87 -8.07 0.06
N VAL A 16 12.33 -7.65 1.23
CA VAL A 16 12.80 -8.52 2.31
C VAL A 16 12.46 -7.90 3.66
N GLU A 17 12.08 -8.73 4.64
CA GLU A 17 11.85 -8.29 6.01
C GLU A 17 13.18 -7.89 6.67
N GLU A 18 13.18 -6.77 7.39
CA GLU A 18 14.33 -6.31 8.17
C GLU A 18 14.24 -6.84 9.62
N THR A 19 15.32 -7.39 10.12
CA THR A 19 15.46 -7.73 11.54
C THR A 19 15.77 -6.51 12.41
N THR A 20 16.45 -5.53 11.82
CA THR A 20 16.75 -4.24 12.45
C THR A 20 16.27 -3.13 11.54
N TYR A 21 15.47 -2.21 12.08
CA TYR A 21 14.89 -1.11 11.32
C TYR A 21 15.94 -0.33 10.53
N GLY A 22 15.72 -0.18 9.24
CA GLY A 22 16.59 0.56 8.34
C GLY A 22 17.89 -0.18 7.96
N THR A 23 17.97 -1.48 8.24
CA THR A 23 19.13 -2.30 7.90
C THR A 23 18.71 -3.49 7.06
N THR A 24 19.06 -3.45 5.77
CA THR A 24 18.86 -4.59 4.88
C THR A 24 19.71 -5.76 5.34
N PRO A 25 19.17 -6.98 5.45
CA PRO A 25 19.95 -8.18 5.74
C PRO A 25 21.09 -8.37 4.74
N THR A 26 22.18 -8.98 5.17
CA THR A 26 23.32 -9.29 4.29
C THR A 26 22.99 -10.45 3.37
N ASN A 27 23.18 -10.28 2.05
CA ASN A 27 22.88 -11.28 1.03
C ASN A 27 21.46 -11.88 1.18
N PRO A 28 20.39 -11.07 1.17
CA PRO A 28 19.06 -11.55 1.46
C PRO A 28 18.51 -12.42 0.31
N ALA A 29 17.61 -13.34 0.68
CA ALA A 29 16.69 -13.94 -0.28
C ALA A 29 15.53 -12.94 -0.47
N MET A 30 15.45 -12.33 -1.64
CA MET A 30 14.44 -11.33 -1.97
C MET A 30 13.14 -12.01 -2.38
N LEU A 31 12.02 -11.56 -1.83
CA LEU A 31 10.69 -12.11 -2.03
C LEU A 31 9.92 -11.34 -3.13
N CYS A 32 9.08 -12.06 -3.85
CA CYS A 32 8.24 -11.49 -4.89
C CYS A 32 7.04 -10.73 -4.27
N ILE A 33 6.70 -9.56 -4.81
CA ILE A 33 5.55 -8.75 -4.36
C ILE A 33 4.23 -9.29 -4.96
N GLY A 34 4.28 -9.86 -6.16
CA GLY A 34 3.15 -10.23 -7.00
C GLY A 34 3.27 -9.57 -8.36
N VAL A 35 2.18 -9.51 -9.12
CA VAL A 35 2.17 -8.88 -10.44
C VAL A 35 2.11 -7.36 -10.28
N ILE A 36 3.27 -6.71 -10.36
CA ILE A 36 3.41 -5.26 -10.19
C ILE A 36 2.91 -4.55 -11.44
N GLN A 37 1.96 -3.65 -11.27
CA GLN A 37 1.43 -2.78 -12.33
C GLN A 37 2.13 -1.41 -12.35
N GLU A 38 2.45 -0.89 -11.16
CA GLU A 38 3.11 0.40 -10.98
C GLU A 38 4.01 0.36 -9.76
N ILE A 39 5.21 0.90 -9.86
CA ILE A 39 6.06 1.19 -8.71
C ILE A 39 6.65 2.59 -8.86
N GLU A 40 6.44 3.41 -7.84
CA GLU A 40 6.90 4.80 -7.81
C GLU A 40 7.77 5.02 -6.57
N PRO A 41 9.11 4.85 -6.69
CA PRO A 41 10.04 5.25 -5.65
C PRO A 41 10.25 6.76 -5.69
N ALA A 42 10.05 7.45 -4.58
CA ALA A 42 10.20 8.89 -4.47
C ALA A 42 11.24 9.29 -3.41
N LEU A 43 12.08 10.25 -3.74
CA LEU A 43 13.10 10.83 -2.86
C LEU A 43 12.99 12.35 -2.89
N ASP A 44 12.55 12.95 -1.77
CA ASP A 44 12.53 14.41 -1.58
C ASP A 44 13.56 14.80 -0.50
N PRO A 45 14.64 15.51 -0.86
CA PRO A 45 15.68 15.92 0.08
C PRO A 45 15.25 17.06 1.03
N ARG A 46 14.04 17.64 0.86
CA ARG A 46 13.52 18.75 1.68
C ARG A 46 14.55 19.86 1.91
N ASN A 47 15.12 20.39 0.82
CA ASN A 47 16.19 21.35 0.87
C ASN A 47 15.83 22.59 1.70
N ILE A 48 16.74 22.99 2.58
CA ILE A 48 16.66 24.22 3.39
C ILE A 48 17.33 25.35 2.61
N VAL A 49 16.55 26.36 2.25
CA VAL A 49 17.01 27.53 1.50
C VAL A 49 17.31 28.68 2.48
N LEU A 50 18.56 29.09 2.55
CA LEU A 50 19.01 30.18 3.39
C LEU A 50 19.07 31.48 2.58
N ARG A 51 18.38 32.50 3.06
CA ARG A 51 18.36 33.84 2.49
C ARG A 51 18.90 34.82 3.53
N GLY A 52 19.50 35.89 3.11
CA GLY A 52 20.02 36.94 3.99
C GLY A 52 19.59 38.35 3.58
N ILE A 53 19.52 39.27 4.55
CA ILE A 53 19.25 40.68 4.31
C ILE A 53 20.36 41.25 3.43
N GLY A 54 20.00 42.11 2.49
CA GLY A 54 20.95 42.78 1.60
C GLY A 54 21.31 41.98 0.33
N SER A 55 20.70 40.84 0.10
CA SER A 55 20.87 40.05 -1.13
C SER A 55 19.55 39.58 -1.69
N ARG A 56 19.34 39.74 -3.01
CA ARG A 56 18.19 39.13 -3.73
C ARG A 56 18.42 37.64 -3.98
N ASN A 57 19.67 37.18 -3.92
CA ASN A 57 20.04 35.81 -4.23
C ASN A 57 20.02 34.94 -2.96
N VAL A 58 19.76 33.65 -3.17
CA VAL A 58 19.88 32.63 -2.14
C VAL A 58 21.34 32.50 -1.71
N LYS A 59 21.61 32.56 -0.39
CA LYS A 59 22.97 32.43 0.14
C LYS A 59 23.48 30.99 0.18
N ALA A 60 22.60 30.05 0.49
CA ALA A 60 22.94 28.62 0.53
C ALA A 60 21.70 27.75 0.40
N ILE A 61 21.90 26.58 -0.16
CA ILE A 61 20.91 25.46 -0.17
C ILE A 61 21.58 24.31 0.57
N ARG A 62 20.92 23.79 1.59
CA ARG A 62 21.41 22.68 2.42
C ARG A 62 20.41 21.52 2.37
N LEU A 63 20.91 20.29 2.52
CA LEU A 63 20.07 19.10 2.68
C LEU A 63 19.26 19.23 3.97
N GLY A 64 17.96 18.99 3.85
CA GLY A 64 17.03 18.84 4.98
C GLY A 64 16.81 17.40 5.35
N LEU A 65 15.70 17.12 6.04
CA LEU A 65 15.26 15.76 6.37
C LEU A 65 14.73 15.07 5.10
N ARG A 66 15.36 13.99 4.68
CA ARG A 66 14.92 13.23 3.50
C ARG A 66 13.55 12.61 3.73
N HIS A 67 12.66 12.79 2.77
CA HIS A 67 11.43 12.04 2.68
C HIS A 67 11.60 10.98 1.59
N ILE A 68 11.40 9.73 1.98
CA ILE A 68 11.50 8.57 1.12
C ILE A 68 10.17 7.89 1.15
N ASP A 69 9.55 7.78 0.01
CA ASP A 69 8.23 7.18 -0.17
C ASP A 69 8.30 6.16 -1.31
N VAL A 70 7.59 5.06 -1.17
CA VAL A 70 7.46 4.05 -2.23
C VAL A 70 5.99 3.69 -2.36
N LYS A 71 5.42 3.98 -3.52
CA LYS A 71 4.08 3.52 -3.87
C LYS A 71 4.19 2.26 -4.71
N VAL A 72 3.45 1.23 -4.36
CA VAL A 72 3.36 -0.02 -5.11
C VAL A 72 1.92 -0.31 -5.44
N VAL A 73 1.63 -0.52 -6.73
CA VAL A 73 0.33 -0.99 -7.21
C VAL A 73 0.54 -2.37 -7.84
N TYR A 74 -0.16 -3.37 -7.34
CA TYR A 74 0.00 -4.73 -7.81
C TYR A 74 -1.30 -5.55 -7.72
N THR A 75 -1.36 -6.63 -8.48
CA THR A 75 -2.38 -7.67 -8.35
C THR A 75 -1.80 -8.81 -7.52
N PRO A 76 -2.44 -9.20 -6.40
CA PRO A 76 -1.89 -10.23 -5.52
C PRO A 76 -2.07 -11.63 -6.11
N GLN A 77 -1.06 -12.48 -5.91
CA GLN A 77 -1.10 -13.92 -6.10
C GLN A 77 -1.10 -14.64 -4.74
N ASN A 78 -0.68 -13.92 -3.71
CA ASN A 78 -0.77 -14.26 -2.29
C ASN A 78 -0.79 -12.97 -1.46
N TRP A 79 -1.00 -13.09 -0.15
CA TRP A 79 -1.14 -11.94 0.74
C TRP A 79 0.10 -11.67 1.60
N SER A 80 1.23 -12.32 1.32
CA SER A 80 2.45 -12.22 2.13
C SER A 80 2.96 -10.78 2.24
N PHE A 81 3.02 -10.04 1.12
CA PHE A 81 3.44 -8.64 1.13
C PHE A 81 2.40 -7.73 1.79
N PHE A 82 1.10 -7.97 1.56
CA PHE A 82 0.03 -7.18 2.17
C PHE A 82 0.04 -7.27 3.71
N ASN A 83 0.45 -8.40 4.28
CA ASN A 83 0.48 -8.60 5.73
C ASN A 83 1.38 -7.61 6.47
N TYR A 84 2.31 -6.94 5.78
CA TYR A 84 3.13 -5.86 6.36
C TYR A 84 2.31 -4.61 6.69
N ALA A 85 1.12 -4.44 6.10
CA ALA A 85 0.18 -3.38 6.48
C ALA A 85 -0.37 -3.56 7.91
N ARG A 86 -0.45 -4.83 8.38
CA ARG A 86 -0.94 -5.18 9.74
C ARG A 86 0.20 -5.39 10.72
N SER A 87 1.27 -6.09 10.32
CA SER A 87 2.38 -6.42 11.21
C SER A 87 3.26 -5.21 11.54
N LEU A 88 3.23 -4.17 10.68
CA LEU A 88 4.04 -2.94 10.79
C LEU A 88 5.54 -3.19 10.94
N LYS A 89 5.98 -4.40 10.59
CA LYS A 89 7.39 -4.72 10.47
C LYS A 89 8.00 -3.90 9.32
N SER A 90 9.28 -3.55 9.46
CA SER A 90 9.98 -2.86 8.38
C SER A 90 10.49 -3.83 7.33
N THR A 91 10.52 -3.35 6.11
CA THR A 91 11.05 -4.06 4.95
C THR A 91 12.07 -3.22 4.21
N SER A 92 13.02 -3.88 3.57
CA SER A 92 13.80 -3.26 2.49
C SER A 92 13.16 -3.61 1.16
N ILE A 93 12.98 -2.61 0.30
CA ILE A 93 12.44 -2.77 -1.05
C ILE A 93 13.54 -2.42 -2.06
N GLU A 94 13.89 -3.39 -2.88
CA GLU A 94 14.79 -3.17 -3.99
C GLU A 94 13.99 -2.96 -5.27
N VAL A 95 14.23 -1.85 -5.95
CA VAL A 95 13.79 -1.60 -7.32
C VAL A 95 15.03 -1.56 -8.19
N TYR A 96 15.17 -2.47 -9.13
CA TYR A 96 16.31 -2.43 -10.04
C TYR A 96 15.87 -2.42 -11.50
N TYR A 97 16.70 -1.76 -12.29
CA TYR A 97 16.57 -1.64 -13.73
C TYR A 97 17.75 -2.38 -14.36
N GLU A 98 17.48 -3.40 -15.17
CA GLU A 98 18.50 -4.29 -15.72
C GLU A 98 18.55 -4.20 -17.24
N LYS A 99 19.73 -3.88 -17.76
CA LYS A 99 20.06 -3.92 -19.20
C LYS A 99 21.31 -4.73 -19.44
N THR A 100 21.54 -5.08 -20.70
CA THR A 100 22.82 -5.68 -21.14
C THR A 100 24.01 -4.79 -20.79
N SER A 101 23.83 -3.47 -20.72
CA SER A 101 24.86 -2.49 -20.39
C SER A 101 25.13 -2.32 -18.89
N GLY A 102 24.30 -2.85 -18.01
CA GLY A 102 24.46 -2.73 -16.57
C GLY A 102 23.15 -2.70 -15.78
N ILE A 103 23.30 -2.62 -14.47
CA ILE A 103 22.19 -2.59 -13.52
C ILE A 103 22.22 -1.26 -12.77
N THR A 104 21.06 -0.68 -12.55
CA THR A 104 20.85 0.39 -11.56
C THR A 104 19.90 -0.14 -10.51
N SER A 105 20.33 -0.24 -9.27
CA SER A 105 19.53 -0.73 -8.13
C SER A 105 19.29 0.39 -7.14
N LEU A 106 18.04 0.52 -6.69
CA LEU A 106 17.57 1.42 -5.64
C LEU A 106 17.11 0.57 -4.47
N ASN A 107 17.84 0.59 -3.38
CA ASN A 107 17.50 -0.13 -2.16
C ASN A 107 16.88 0.83 -1.13
N HIS A 108 15.57 0.80 -1.00
CA HIS A 108 14.80 1.57 -0.01
C HIS A 108 14.78 0.79 1.31
N LYS A 109 15.31 1.40 2.38
CA LYS A 109 15.48 0.78 3.70
C LYS A 109 14.51 1.34 4.70
N GLY A 110 14.12 0.53 5.68
CA GLY A 110 13.23 0.95 6.75
C GLY A 110 11.82 1.28 6.27
N CYS A 111 11.37 0.63 5.19
CA CYS A 111 10.04 0.86 4.64
C CYS A 111 8.98 0.23 5.56
N LYS A 112 8.00 1.03 5.98
CA LYS A 112 6.78 0.58 6.66
C LYS A 112 5.56 1.06 5.89
N VAL A 113 4.50 0.27 5.92
CA VAL A 113 3.25 0.59 5.23
C VAL A 113 2.47 1.64 6.00
N ASP A 114 2.27 2.81 5.40
CA ASP A 114 1.44 3.88 5.95
C ASP A 114 -0.02 3.71 5.57
N ARG A 115 -0.27 3.32 4.31
CA ARG A 115 -1.60 3.04 3.78
C ARG A 115 -1.56 1.80 2.91
N ALA A 116 -2.57 0.96 3.03
CA ALA A 116 -2.81 -0.16 2.13
C ALA A 116 -4.28 -0.17 1.72
N LYS A 117 -4.57 -0.12 0.43
CA LYS A 117 -5.92 -0.14 -0.13
C LYS A 117 -6.08 -1.34 -1.03
N ILE A 118 -7.21 -2.02 -0.92
CA ILE A 118 -7.64 -3.08 -1.83
C ILE A 118 -8.89 -2.59 -2.56
N GLU A 119 -8.93 -2.80 -3.86
CA GLU A 119 -10.05 -2.51 -4.74
C GLU A 119 -10.39 -3.77 -5.52
N VAL A 120 -11.65 -4.16 -5.49
CA VAL A 120 -12.18 -5.34 -6.18
C VAL A 120 -13.41 -4.95 -6.97
N SER A 121 -13.40 -5.29 -8.24
CA SER A 121 -14.54 -5.21 -9.15
C SER A 121 -14.71 -6.56 -9.83
N ILE A 122 -15.94 -6.92 -10.19
CA ILE A 122 -16.22 -8.20 -10.83
C ILE A 122 -15.55 -8.34 -12.21
N GLU A 123 -15.30 -7.22 -12.87
CA GLU A 123 -14.75 -7.17 -14.24
C GLU A 123 -13.22 -7.03 -14.29
N ASP A 124 -12.58 -6.71 -13.15
CA ASP A 124 -11.16 -6.35 -13.09
C ASP A 124 -10.37 -7.30 -12.19
N PRO A 125 -9.03 -7.38 -12.39
CA PRO A 125 -8.14 -7.99 -11.41
C PRO A 125 -8.19 -7.25 -10.07
N VAL A 126 -8.02 -8.00 -8.98
CA VAL A 126 -7.88 -7.40 -7.64
C VAL A 126 -6.69 -6.45 -7.63
N LYS A 127 -6.94 -5.20 -7.27
CA LYS A 127 -5.92 -4.15 -7.23
C LYS A 127 -5.56 -3.82 -5.80
N VAL A 128 -4.28 -3.94 -5.48
CA VAL A 128 -3.72 -3.52 -4.19
C VAL A 128 -2.81 -2.32 -4.40
N THR A 129 -3.05 -1.27 -3.65
CA THR A 129 -2.18 -0.08 -3.59
C THR A 129 -1.59 0.02 -2.20
N MET A 130 -0.26 0.06 -2.10
CA MET A 130 0.44 0.23 -0.85
C MET A 130 1.35 1.46 -0.91
N ASP A 131 1.14 2.38 0.02
CA ASP A 131 1.98 3.55 0.23
C ASP A 131 2.90 3.27 1.41
N LEU A 132 4.20 3.24 1.16
CA LEU A 132 5.22 2.95 2.17
C LEU A 132 6.08 4.19 2.43
N ILE A 133 6.44 4.38 3.69
CA ILE A 133 7.39 5.41 4.12
C ILE A 133 8.71 4.72 4.46
N GLY A 134 9.81 5.16 3.81
CA GLY A 134 11.15 4.65 4.05
C GLY A 134 12.00 5.55 4.95
N GLN A 135 13.10 4.99 5.46
CA GLN A 135 14.10 5.71 6.23
C GLN A 135 15.23 6.26 5.34
N ASP A 136 15.78 5.42 4.46
CA ASP A 136 16.91 5.74 3.60
C ASP A 136 16.80 5.02 2.25
N VAL A 137 17.56 5.49 1.27
CA VAL A 137 17.74 4.84 -0.02
C VAL A 137 19.23 4.76 -0.37
N ALA A 138 19.68 3.58 -0.76
CA ALA A 138 21.00 3.38 -1.32
C ALA A 138 20.87 3.11 -2.82
N VAL A 139 21.72 3.77 -3.60
CA VAL A 139 21.80 3.57 -5.05
C VAL A 139 23.06 2.76 -5.37
N GLY A 140 22.90 1.70 -6.17
CA GLY A 140 23.99 0.80 -6.54
C GLY A 140 23.96 0.41 -8.00
N THR A 141 25.02 -0.28 -8.43
CA THR A 141 25.18 -0.83 -9.77
C THR A 141 25.14 -2.35 -9.81
N ALA A 142 24.68 -2.96 -8.72
CA ALA A 142 24.51 -4.40 -8.56
C ALA A 142 23.25 -4.69 -7.76
N LYS A 143 22.65 -5.85 -7.99
CA LYS A 143 21.55 -6.39 -7.20
C LYS A 143 22.01 -6.66 -5.76
N ILE A 144 21.14 -6.45 -4.79
CA ILE A 144 21.45 -6.64 -3.34
C ILE A 144 21.18 -8.06 -2.86
N GLY A 145 20.22 -8.75 -3.50
CA GLY A 145 19.80 -10.10 -3.12
C GLY A 145 20.79 -11.18 -3.56
N ALA A 146 21.01 -12.19 -2.70
CA ALA A 146 21.71 -13.41 -3.10
C ALA A 146 20.85 -14.29 -4.01
N SER A 147 19.54 -14.24 -3.83
CA SER A 147 18.53 -14.91 -4.65
C SER A 147 17.28 -14.07 -4.75
N TYR A 148 16.49 -14.33 -5.79
CA TYR A 148 15.22 -13.66 -6.06
C TYR A 148 14.15 -14.72 -6.28
N GLU A 149 13.06 -14.61 -5.52
CA GLU A 149 11.91 -15.49 -5.67
C GLU A 149 11.31 -15.28 -7.06
N ALA A 150 11.00 -16.38 -7.74
CA ALA A 150 10.27 -16.32 -8.99
C ALA A 150 8.82 -15.91 -8.72
N GLU A 151 8.19 -15.29 -9.71
CA GLU A 151 6.75 -15.03 -9.64
C GLU A 151 5.99 -16.34 -9.40
N PRO A 152 5.05 -16.39 -8.42
CA PRO A 152 4.26 -17.58 -8.16
C PRO A 152 3.53 -18.08 -9.41
N ALA A 153 3.42 -19.40 -9.56
CA ALA A 153 2.70 -20.01 -10.69
C ALA A 153 1.17 -19.91 -10.55
N THR A 154 0.67 -19.44 -9.40
CA THR A 154 -0.75 -19.19 -9.16
C THR A 154 -1.24 -17.99 -9.96
N ASN A 155 -2.45 -18.08 -10.49
CA ASN A 155 -3.04 -16.95 -11.19
C ASN A 155 -3.22 -15.75 -10.26
N PRO A 156 -3.04 -14.53 -10.78
CA PRO A 156 -3.44 -13.31 -10.07
C PRO A 156 -4.92 -13.33 -9.72
N LEU A 157 -5.27 -12.81 -8.54
CA LEU A 157 -6.65 -12.79 -8.07
C LEU A 157 -7.52 -11.83 -8.90
N THR A 158 -8.76 -12.26 -9.13
CA THR A 158 -9.80 -11.48 -9.82
C THR A 158 -11.03 -11.33 -8.94
N GLY A 159 -11.98 -10.49 -9.35
CA GLY A 159 -13.23 -10.33 -8.62
C GLY A 159 -14.02 -11.63 -8.43
N SER A 160 -13.88 -12.60 -9.35
CA SER A 160 -14.53 -13.91 -9.26
C SER A 160 -13.96 -14.81 -8.15
N ASP A 161 -12.76 -14.51 -7.66
CA ASP A 161 -12.13 -15.25 -6.54
C ASP A 161 -12.51 -14.65 -5.17
N CYS A 162 -13.45 -13.68 -5.16
CA CYS A 162 -13.81 -12.89 -4.00
C CYS A 162 -15.28 -13.11 -3.61
N SER A 163 -15.55 -13.08 -2.31
CA SER A 163 -16.92 -13.04 -1.78
C SER A 163 -17.02 -12.14 -0.56
N ILE A 164 -18.23 -11.66 -0.28
CA ILE A 164 -18.53 -10.78 0.86
C ILE A 164 -19.63 -11.39 1.69
N SER A 165 -19.48 -11.36 3.01
CA SER A 165 -20.57 -11.68 3.93
C SER A 165 -20.71 -10.62 5.02
N LYS A 166 -21.96 -10.36 5.44
CA LYS A 166 -22.33 -9.50 6.55
C LYS A 166 -22.98 -10.35 7.66
N ALA A 167 -22.44 -10.27 8.86
CA ALA A 167 -22.91 -11.03 10.00
C ALA A 167 -23.04 -12.56 9.71
N GLY A 168 -22.12 -13.10 8.90
CA GLY A 168 -22.10 -14.51 8.55
C GLY A 168 -23.03 -14.91 7.39
N VAL A 169 -23.76 -13.97 6.78
CA VAL A 169 -24.63 -14.21 5.63
C VAL A 169 -23.94 -13.64 4.39
N GLU A 170 -23.73 -14.49 3.37
CA GLU A 170 -23.17 -14.06 2.09
C GLU A 170 -24.12 -13.09 1.38
N ILE A 171 -23.53 -12.06 0.77
CA ILE A 171 -24.27 -11.04 0.03
C ILE A 171 -23.85 -11.09 -1.43
N THR A 172 -24.76 -11.51 -2.29
CA THR A 172 -24.52 -11.75 -3.73
C THR A 172 -24.81 -10.55 -4.62
N ARG A 173 -25.32 -9.44 -4.07
CA ARG A 173 -25.72 -8.24 -4.80
C ARG A 173 -24.62 -7.15 -4.87
N PHE A 174 -23.45 -7.38 -4.29
CA PHE A 174 -22.33 -6.45 -4.39
C PHE A 174 -21.57 -6.63 -5.70
N SER A 175 -21.38 -5.54 -6.44
CA SER A 175 -20.61 -5.50 -7.69
C SER A 175 -19.16 -5.10 -7.46
N ASP A 176 -18.94 -4.18 -6.52
CA ASP A 176 -17.64 -3.62 -6.22
C ASP A 176 -17.45 -3.45 -4.72
N PHE A 177 -16.23 -3.62 -4.25
CA PHE A 177 -15.87 -3.23 -2.90
C PHE A 177 -14.42 -2.73 -2.81
N SER A 178 -14.20 -1.91 -1.84
CA SER A 178 -12.85 -1.48 -1.49
C SER A 178 -12.72 -1.35 0.01
N PHE A 179 -11.52 -1.55 0.52
CA PHE A 179 -11.18 -1.16 1.88
C PHE A 179 -9.74 -0.70 1.98
N GLU A 180 -9.47 0.09 2.99
CA GLU A 180 -8.13 0.58 3.27
C GLU A 180 -7.80 0.49 4.76
N ILE A 181 -6.52 0.26 5.01
CA ILE A 181 -5.87 0.33 6.32
C ILE A 181 -4.98 1.56 6.28
N VAL A 182 -5.18 2.49 7.22
CA VAL A 182 -4.32 3.68 7.36
C VAL A 182 -3.65 3.66 8.72
N ASN A 183 -2.32 3.51 8.75
CA ASN A 183 -1.53 3.36 9.98
C ASN A 183 -1.08 4.71 10.57
N ASN A 184 -1.25 5.80 9.83
CA ASN A 184 -0.91 7.15 10.27
C ASN A 184 0.52 7.26 10.83
N LEU A 185 1.50 6.71 10.11
CA LEU A 185 2.89 6.70 10.51
C LEU A 185 3.45 8.13 10.66
N LYS A 186 4.24 8.35 11.69
CA LYS A 186 4.89 9.64 11.91
C LYS A 186 6.39 9.55 11.68
N ARG A 187 6.93 10.33 10.74
CA ARG A 187 8.36 10.52 10.62
C ARG A 187 8.90 11.20 11.87
N GLN A 188 9.79 10.53 12.59
CA GLN A 188 10.42 11.08 13.80
C GLN A 188 11.82 11.62 13.48
N PRO A 189 11.98 12.94 13.33
CA PRO A 189 13.28 13.54 13.15
C PRO A 189 14.07 13.56 14.46
N VAL A 190 15.40 13.50 14.37
CA VAL A 190 16.31 13.69 15.52
C VAL A 190 17.54 14.47 15.10
N ILE A 191 18.07 15.26 16.02
CA ILE A 191 19.35 15.97 15.84
C ILE A 191 20.45 14.99 16.22
N ARG A 192 21.35 14.67 15.28
CA ARG A 192 22.49 13.80 15.50
C ARG A 192 23.67 14.19 14.61
N ALA A 193 24.87 13.83 15.02
CA ALA A 193 26.09 14.19 14.29
C ALA A 193 26.25 13.37 13.00
N THR A 194 25.87 12.08 13.05
CA THR A 194 25.93 11.18 11.88
C THR A 194 24.54 11.06 11.25
N THR A 195 24.46 11.12 9.92
CA THR A 195 23.22 10.99 9.16
C THR A 195 22.06 11.90 9.63
N PRO A 196 22.30 13.22 9.78
CA PRO A 196 21.30 14.16 10.35
C PRO A 196 20.06 14.33 9.45
N TYR A 197 20.13 13.87 8.22
CA TYR A 197 19.08 13.94 7.21
C TYR A 197 18.14 12.72 7.21
N LEU A 198 18.39 11.70 8.05
CA LEU A 198 17.53 10.52 8.15
C LEU A 198 16.60 10.60 9.36
N ILE A 199 15.40 10.07 9.21
CA ILE A 199 14.48 9.86 10.34
C ILE A 199 15.01 8.78 11.29
N LYS A 200 14.65 8.86 12.56
CA LYS A 200 15.03 7.85 13.56
C LYS A 200 14.14 6.61 13.45
N SER A 201 12.85 6.82 13.35
CA SER A 201 11.84 5.75 13.37
C SER A 201 10.54 6.25 12.75
N LEU A 202 9.64 5.31 12.52
CA LEU A 202 8.27 5.51 12.05
C LEU A 202 7.30 4.92 13.09
N PRO A 203 7.04 5.62 14.21
CA PRO A 203 6.02 5.19 15.14
C PRO A 203 4.65 5.24 14.49
N GLU A 204 3.89 4.20 14.72
CA GLU A 204 2.47 4.10 14.39
C GLU A 204 1.63 4.97 15.33
N ARG A 205 0.48 5.40 14.86
CA ARG A 205 -0.53 6.09 15.66
C ARG A 205 -1.82 5.28 15.66
N HIS A 206 -2.97 5.96 15.67
CA HIS A 206 -4.26 5.30 15.54
C HIS A 206 -4.42 4.71 14.12
N GLU A 207 -4.87 3.48 14.07
CA GLU A 207 -5.26 2.81 12.84
C GLU A 207 -6.65 3.26 12.41
N VAL A 208 -6.85 3.44 11.11
CA VAL A 208 -8.17 3.67 10.54
C VAL A 208 -8.45 2.52 9.57
N LEU A 209 -9.59 1.87 9.79
CA LEU A 209 -10.12 0.78 8.95
C LEU A 209 -11.42 1.27 8.33
N GLN A 210 -11.43 1.50 7.04
CA GLN A 210 -12.60 2.00 6.33
C GLN A 210 -12.69 1.42 4.93
N GLY A 211 -13.87 1.54 4.33
CA GLY A 211 -14.06 1.07 2.98
C GLY A 211 -15.40 1.50 2.40
N SER A 212 -15.64 1.02 1.20
CA SER A 212 -16.90 1.21 0.49
C SER A 212 -17.32 -0.06 -0.21
N VAL A 213 -18.61 -0.22 -0.37
CA VAL A 213 -19.22 -1.28 -1.16
C VAL A 213 -20.28 -0.69 -2.07
N ARG A 214 -20.40 -1.24 -3.27
CA ARG A 214 -21.46 -0.90 -4.20
C ARG A 214 -22.35 -2.13 -4.39
N ALA A 215 -23.64 -1.94 -4.23
CA ALA A 215 -24.64 -2.99 -4.32
C ALA A 215 -25.87 -2.53 -5.08
N ASP A 216 -26.62 -3.45 -5.65
CA ASP A 216 -27.97 -3.14 -6.12
C ASP A 216 -28.89 -2.85 -4.91
N PHE A 217 -29.74 -1.84 -5.04
CA PHE A 217 -30.66 -1.45 -3.97
C PHE A 217 -31.90 -2.36 -4.03
N GLU A 218 -31.98 -3.30 -3.10
CA GLU A 218 -33.07 -4.26 -3.00
C GLU A 218 -33.99 -4.02 -1.79
N SER A 219 -33.45 -3.41 -0.73
CA SER A 219 -34.21 -3.21 0.50
C SER A 219 -33.69 -2.01 1.31
N LYS A 220 -34.41 -1.64 2.36
CA LYS A 220 -34.03 -0.58 3.29
C LYS A 220 -33.12 -1.05 4.43
N ALA A 221 -32.68 -2.31 4.44
CA ALA A 221 -31.98 -2.89 5.59
C ALA A 221 -30.73 -2.10 6.01
N GLU A 222 -29.90 -1.66 5.04
CA GLU A 222 -28.71 -0.87 5.34
C GLU A 222 -29.04 0.54 5.83
N LEU A 223 -30.15 1.11 5.37
CA LEU A 223 -30.65 2.40 5.87
C LEU A 223 -31.16 2.27 7.30
N ASP A 224 -31.87 1.19 7.63
CA ASP A 224 -32.32 0.88 8.99
C ASP A 224 -31.11 0.68 9.92
N ASP A 225 -30.03 0.01 9.47
CA ASP A 225 -28.77 -0.15 10.23
C ASP A 225 -28.12 1.22 10.51
N ILE A 226 -28.10 2.13 9.55
CA ILE A 226 -27.55 3.48 9.71
C ILE A 226 -28.36 4.24 10.76
N LEU A 227 -29.69 4.23 10.63
CA LEU A 227 -30.59 4.94 11.54
C LEU A 227 -30.60 4.32 12.96
N GLY A 228 -30.43 3.00 13.05
CA GLY A 228 -30.39 2.25 14.31
C GLY A 228 -29.00 2.23 14.96
N ASP A 229 -27.98 2.83 14.35
CA ASP A 229 -26.57 2.79 14.83
C ASP A 229 -26.07 1.35 15.06
N THR A 230 -26.47 0.43 14.17
CA THR A 230 -26.24 -1.01 14.32
C THR A 230 -24.81 -1.37 14.00
N GLU A 231 -24.15 -2.14 14.90
CA GLU A 231 -22.84 -2.74 14.62
C GLU A 231 -23.02 -4.12 14.00
N PHE A 232 -22.12 -4.43 13.03
CA PHE A 232 -22.08 -5.72 12.36
C PHE A 232 -20.64 -6.17 12.07
N ALA A 233 -20.47 -7.39 11.58
CA ALA A 233 -19.20 -7.89 11.07
C ALA A 233 -19.27 -7.96 9.54
N LEU A 234 -18.16 -7.59 8.88
CA LEU A 234 -17.94 -7.83 7.45
C LEU A 234 -16.80 -8.83 7.28
N LEU A 235 -17.00 -9.78 6.40
CA LEU A 235 -16.00 -10.74 5.99
C LEU A 235 -15.82 -10.66 4.49
N PHE A 236 -14.60 -10.38 4.06
CA PHE A 236 -14.19 -10.46 2.66
C PHE A 236 -13.29 -11.69 2.52
N ASN A 237 -13.73 -12.68 1.74
CA ASN A 237 -12.88 -13.80 1.35
C ASN A 237 -12.27 -13.47 -0.02
N MET A 238 -10.96 -13.57 -0.15
CA MET A 238 -10.23 -13.27 -1.39
C MET A 238 -9.16 -14.33 -1.61
N GLY A 239 -9.40 -15.21 -2.58
CA GLY A 239 -8.50 -16.32 -2.89
C GLY A 239 -8.26 -17.28 -1.72
N GLY A 240 -9.29 -17.51 -0.88
CA GLY A 240 -9.23 -18.39 0.29
C GLY A 240 -8.70 -17.72 1.57
N THR A 241 -8.25 -16.46 1.51
CA THR A 241 -7.86 -15.68 2.70
C THR A 241 -9.02 -14.83 3.18
N ASN A 242 -9.29 -14.87 4.47
CA ASN A 242 -10.38 -14.14 5.11
C ASN A 242 -9.90 -12.83 5.72
N PHE A 243 -10.52 -11.74 5.33
CA PHE A 243 -10.36 -10.41 5.94
C PHE A 243 -11.61 -10.13 6.76
N SER A 244 -11.51 -10.38 8.07
CA SER A 244 -12.64 -10.28 9.01
C SER A 244 -12.62 -8.95 9.73
N PHE A 245 -13.56 -8.07 9.42
CA PHE A 245 -13.76 -6.78 10.08
C PHE A 245 -14.82 -6.89 11.16
N THR A 246 -14.51 -6.37 12.35
CA THR A 246 -15.40 -6.39 13.52
C THR A 246 -15.78 -5.00 13.96
N GLY A 247 -17.00 -4.87 14.51
CA GLY A 247 -17.53 -3.58 14.96
C GLY A 247 -17.68 -2.59 13.80
N CYS A 248 -18.12 -3.10 12.64
CA CYS A 248 -18.38 -2.28 11.47
C CYS A 248 -19.65 -1.46 11.66
N LYS A 249 -19.63 -0.24 11.14
CA LYS A 249 -20.81 0.63 11.02
C LYS A 249 -20.85 1.27 9.64
N TRP A 250 -22.03 1.40 9.08
CA TRP A 250 -22.24 2.20 7.89
C TRP A 250 -22.11 3.69 8.24
N ARG A 251 -21.27 4.42 7.49
CA ARG A 251 -21.09 5.87 7.67
C ARG A 251 -22.01 6.68 6.79
N SER A 252 -22.22 6.21 5.58
CA SER A 252 -23.06 6.90 4.59
C SER A 252 -23.70 5.91 3.64
N SER A 253 -24.82 6.33 3.04
CA SER A 253 -25.48 5.65 1.94
C SER A 253 -25.82 6.67 0.87
N ARG A 254 -25.53 6.36 -0.41
CA ARG A 254 -25.89 7.17 -1.56
C ARG A 254 -26.67 6.31 -2.54
N LEU A 255 -27.80 6.82 -2.99
CA LEU A 255 -28.73 6.15 -3.90
C LEU A 255 -28.93 7.02 -5.17
N PRO A 256 -27.92 7.08 -6.06
CA PRO A 256 -28.08 7.80 -7.32
C PRO A 256 -29.12 7.09 -8.18
N THR A 257 -30.22 7.77 -8.48
CA THR A 257 -31.29 7.24 -9.33
C THR A 257 -31.24 7.94 -10.68
N LYS A 258 -31.12 7.17 -11.76
CA LYS A 258 -31.15 7.65 -13.13
C LYS A 258 -32.31 7.00 -13.88
N ILE A 259 -32.86 7.70 -14.86
CA ILE A 259 -33.86 7.13 -15.75
C ILE A 259 -33.18 6.01 -16.57
N GLU A 260 -33.87 4.89 -16.72
CA GLU A 260 -33.41 3.72 -17.51
C GLU A 260 -32.23 2.92 -16.93
N ASP A 261 -31.90 3.13 -15.65
CA ASP A 261 -30.80 2.39 -14.98
C ASP A 261 -31.30 1.73 -13.69
N THR A 262 -30.62 0.66 -13.26
CA THR A 262 -30.86 0.08 -11.94
C THR A 262 -30.40 1.02 -10.85
N VAL A 263 -31.09 1.03 -9.72
CA VAL A 263 -30.68 1.85 -8.58
C VAL A 263 -29.54 1.15 -7.85
N ALA A 264 -28.33 1.67 -8.00
CA ALA A 264 -27.18 1.20 -7.26
C ALA A 264 -27.01 2.00 -5.94
N GLN A 265 -26.73 1.30 -4.87
CA GLN A 265 -26.43 1.85 -3.55
C GLN A 265 -24.92 1.83 -3.32
N THR A 266 -24.33 2.97 -2.98
CA THR A 266 -22.94 3.04 -2.50
C THR A 266 -22.99 3.28 -0.99
N LEU A 267 -22.36 2.37 -0.25
CA LEU A 267 -22.25 2.38 1.20
C LEU A 267 -20.79 2.57 1.60
N GLU A 268 -20.53 3.55 2.45
CA GLU A 268 -19.23 3.72 3.11
C GLU A 268 -19.32 3.15 4.52
N TRP A 269 -18.26 2.49 4.98
CA TRP A 269 -18.19 1.87 6.29
C TRP A 269 -16.85 2.11 6.98
N GLU A 270 -16.86 1.96 8.30
CA GLU A 270 -15.66 1.95 9.14
C GLU A 270 -15.75 0.78 10.13
N ALA A 271 -14.61 0.32 10.62
CA ALA A 271 -14.53 -0.82 11.52
C ALA A 271 -13.60 -0.56 12.72
N LYS A 272 -13.82 -1.31 13.80
CA LYS A 272 -13.00 -1.27 15.02
C LYS A 272 -11.79 -2.20 14.97
N GLY A 273 -11.86 -3.28 14.21
CA GLY A 273 -10.79 -4.26 14.14
C GLY A 273 -10.78 -5.06 12.85
N LEU A 274 -9.60 -5.59 12.51
CA LEU A 274 -9.37 -6.46 11.36
C LEU A 274 -8.53 -7.66 11.78
N THR A 275 -8.95 -8.85 11.36
CA THR A 275 -8.17 -10.10 11.43
C THR A 275 -8.02 -10.66 10.03
N ILE A 276 -6.81 -11.10 9.67
CA ILE A 276 -6.49 -11.77 8.41
C ILE A 276 -6.14 -13.22 8.74
N SER A 277 -6.81 -14.20 8.11
CA SER A 277 -6.66 -15.63 8.40
C SER A 277 -6.77 -16.50 7.14
#